data_5f3a291ed2a6e128b85c67145bb0f74d
#
_entry.id   5f3a291ed2a6e128b85c67145bb0f74d
#
_cell.length_a   1.000
_cell.length_b   1.000
_cell.length_c   1.000
_cell.angle_alpha   90.00
_cell.angle_beta   90.00
_cell.angle_gamma   90.00
#
_symmetry.space_group_name_H-M   'P 1'
#
loop_
_entity.id
_entity.type
_entity.pdbx_description
1 polymer ?
#
loop_
_entity_poly.entity_id
_entity_poly.type
_entity_poly.pdbx_seq_one_letter_code
_entity_poly.pdbx_strand_id
1 'polypeptide(L)'
;MNYRFVPTACFSCFEREKTSMELNIGQKVAYPSQGVCLVEQIANKTIGENSISFYSLRVLSDNSIIFVPTANAESVGIRPIISSIQCQVLIDKLSTDFAAISCDWKTRSREFSEKLQSGDVFEAADVLKKLTFLGHEKKLSFREQTLLEKAKFLIISEITNADVADEDGLRSEIERLVECACEKHLLSHPDVMTAAVH
;
A
#
# COMPACT_ATOMS: atom_id res chain seq x y z
N MET A 1 -38.53 -2.22 55.36
CA MET A 1 -38.01 -2.87 54.16
C MET A 1 -38.09 -1.87 53.01
N ASN A 2 -36.99 -1.16 52.76
CA ASN A 2 -36.88 -0.15 51.72
C ASN A 2 -36.11 -0.73 50.53
N TYR A 3 -36.82 -1.05 49.45
CA TYR A 3 -36.16 -1.39 48.18
C TYR A 3 -35.84 -0.11 47.43
N ARG A 4 -34.53 0.23 47.31
CA ARG A 4 -34.05 1.27 46.44
C ARG A 4 -34.07 0.75 45.01
N PHE A 5 -34.83 1.39 44.17
CA PHE A 5 -34.86 1.21 42.73
C PHE A 5 -33.56 1.82 42.13
N VAL A 6 -32.74 1.01 41.51
CA VAL A 6 -31.58 1.45 40.73
C VAL A 6 -32.06 1.63 39.28
N PRO A 7 -31.95 2.81 38.68
CA PRO A 7 -32.34 2.98 37.29
C PRO A 7 -31.32 2.25 36.40
N THR A 8 -31.84 1.35 35.60
CA THR A 8 -31.11 0.68 34.50
C THR A 8 -30.55 1.74 33.54
N ALA A 9 -29.25 1.93 33.52
CA ALA A 9 -28.57 2.80 32.56
C ALA A 9 -28.85 2.27 31.16
N CYS A 10 -29.47 3.13 30.37
CA CYS A 10 -29.73 2.91 28.94
C CYS A 10 -28.40 2.72 28.18
N PHE A 11 -28.25 1.51 27.64
CA PHE A 11 -27.12 1.13 26.79
C PHE A 11 -27.47 1.61 25.37
N SER A 12 -27.52 2.92 25.17
CA SER A 12 -27.74 3.49 23.86
C SER A 12 -26.63 4.52 23.54
N CYS A 13 -26.06 4.39 22.37
CA CYS A 13 -25.15 5.31 21.72
C CYS A 13 -23.72 5.35 22.27
N PHE A 14 -22.99 4.24 22.08
CA PHE A 14 -21.60 4.41 21.71
C PHE A 14 -21.61 4.71 20.19
N GLU A 15 -21.95 5.93 19.84
CA GLU A 15 -21.60 6.48 18.52
C GLU A 15 -20.08 6.43 18.48
N ARG A 16 -19.57 5.48 17.71
CA ARG A 16 -18.16 5.44 17.34
C ARG A 16 -17.91 6.73 16.57
N GLU A 17 -17.37 7.74 17.24
CA GLU A 17 -16.84 8.93 16.57
C GLU A 17 -15.92 8.40 15.48
N LYS A 18 -16.37 8.53 14.25
CA LYS A 18 -15.54 8.32 13.07
C LYS A 18 -14.49 9.42 13.13
N THR A 19 -13.32 9.10 13.70
CA THR A 19 -12.17 9.97 13.65
C THR A 19 -11.84 10.10 12.16
N SER A 20 -12.40 11.10 11.51
CA SER A 20 -12.12 11.40 10.12
C SER A 20 -10.65 11.78 10.03
N MET A 21 -9.89 11.09 9.20
CA MET A 21 -8.50 11.45 8.93
C MET A 21 -8.48 12.87 8.35
N GLU A 22 -7.98 13.83 9.13
CA GLU A 22 -7.81 15.20 8.66
C GLU A 22 -6.43 15.34 7.98
N LEU A 23 -6.46 15.61 6.68
CA LEU A 23 -5.26 15.89 5.90
C LEU A 23 -5.00 17.40 5.84
N ASN A 24 -3.74 17.78 5.92
CA ASN A 24 -3.32 19.19 5.86
C ASN A 24 -2.82 19.55 4.45
N ILE A 25 -3.03 20.82 4.06
CA ILE A 25 -2.46 21.35 2.82
C ILE A 25 -0.93 21.28 2.90
N GLY A 26 -0.28 20.83 1.83
CA GLY A 26 1.16 20.59 1.77
C GLY A 26 1.60 19.23 2.32
N GLN A 27 0.68 18.43 2.87
CA GLN A 27 1.00 17.08 3.33
C GLN A 27 1.16 16.12 2.17
N LYS A 28 2.23 15.30 2.20
CA LYS A 28 2.40 14.16 1.30
C LYS A 28 1.61 12.96 1.83
N VAL A 29 0.85 12.32 0.96
CA VAL A 29 0.00 11.15 1.26
C VAL A 29 0.21 10.05 0.23
N ALA A 30 0.10 8.81 0.66
CA ALA A 30 0.06 7.66 -0.24
C ALA A 30 -1.39 7.44 -0.69
N TYR A 31 -1.61 7.43 -2.01
CA TYR A 31 -2.89 7.10 -2.63
C TYR A 31 -2.79 5.70 -3.25
N PRO A 32 -3.71 4.78 -2.93
CA PRO A 32 -3.69 3.43 -3.46
C PRO A 32 -3.55 3.43 -4.99
N SER A 33 -2.61 2.66 -5.49
CA SER A 33 -2.35 2.51 -6.93
C SER A 33 -1.80 3.73 -7.68
N GLN A 34 -1.78 4.91 -7.09
CA GLN A 34 -1.27 6.14 -7.75
C GLN A 34 0.11 6.57 -7.20
N GLY A 35 0.51 6.02 -6.04
CA GLY A 35 1.74 6.42 -5.38
C GLY A 35 1.56 7.65 -4.50
N VAL A 36 2.61 8.47 -4.40
CA VAL A 36 2.59 9.65 -3.53
C VAL A 36 1.91 10.83 -4.19
N CYS A 37 1.01 11.45 -3.43
CA CYS A 37 0.30 12.66 -3.80
C CYS A 37 0.56 13.78 -2.79
N LEU A 38 0.47 15.02 -3.24
CA LEU A 38 0.52 16.22 -2.42
C LEU A 38 -0.90 16.77 -2.22
N VAL A 39 -1.29 17.05 -0.99
CA VAL A 39 -2.55 17.74 -0.70
C VAL A 39 -2.36 19.22 -1.06
N GLU A 40 -2.92 19.65 -2.18
CA GLU A 40 -2.78 21.05 -2.63
C GLU A 40 -3.81 21.99 -2.03
N GLN A 41 -5.06 21.50 -1.93
CA GLN A 41 -6.17 22.33 -1.52
C GLN A 41 -7.27 21.52 -0.86
N ILE A 42 -7.98 22.15 0.06
CA ILE A 42 -9.25 21.67 0.61
C ILE A 42 -10.31 22.62 0.08
N ALA A 43 -11.18 22.14 -0.81
CA ALA A 43 -12.22 22.94 -1.45
C ALA A 43 -13.60 22.48 -1.01
N ASN A 44 -14.48 23.44 -0.75
CA ASN A 44 -15.89 23.19 -0.49
C ASN A 44 -16.70 23.44 -1.78
N LYS A 45 -17.49 22.46 -2.17
CA LYS A 45 -18.39 22.59 -3.32
C LYS A 45 -19.82 22.38 -2.86
N THR A 46 -20.68 23.37 -3.14
CA THR A 46 -22.10 23.28 -2.86
C THR A 46 -22.80 22.56 -4.01
N ILE A 47 -23.45 21.45 -3.75
CA ILE A 47 -24.25 20.69 -4.71
C ILE A 47 -25.69 20.65 -4.18
N GLY A 48 -26.54 21.50 -4.74
CA GLY A 48 -27.90 21.72 -4.20
C GLY A 48 -27.83 22.39 -2.84
N GLU A 49 -28.50 21.81 -1.83
CA GLU A 49 -28.50 22.29 -0.44
C GLU A 49 -27.34 21.75 0.41
N ASN A 50 -26.53 20.80 -0.13
CA ASN A 50 -25.44 20.16 0.60
C ASN A 50 -24.10 20.77 0.21
N SER A 51 -23.28 21.12 1.21
CA SER A 51 -21.87 21.49 1.03
C SER A 51 -21.00 20.25 1.26
N ILE A 52 -20.22 19.89 0.27
CA ILE A 52 -19.27 18.75 0.31
C ILE A 52 -17.86 19.29 0.23
N SER A 53 -17.02 18.90 1.18
CA SER A 53 -15.57 19.21 1.17
C SER A 53 -14.81 18.16 0.40
N PHE A 54 -13.82 18.60 -0.41
CA PHE A 54 -12.94 17.75 -1.21
C PHE A 54 -11.49 18.08 -0.93
N TYR A 55 -10.66 17.04 -0.88
CA TYR A 55 -9.22 17.17 -1.04
C TYR A 55 -8.87 17.22 -2.53
N SER A 56 -8.08 18.21 -2.94
CA SER A 56 -7.41 18.25 -4.23
C SER A 56 -6.01 17.67 -4.03
N LEU A 57 -5.76 16.51 -4.60
CA LEU A 57 -4.51 15.78 -4.49
C LEU A 57 -3.77 15.84 -5.82
N ARG A 58 -2.55 16.36 -5.83
CA ARG A 58 -1.66 16.30 -6.99
C ARG A 58 -0.82 15.04 -6.92
N VAL A 59 -0.94 14.18 -7.90
CA VAL A 59 -0.07 13.00 -8.06
C VAL A 59 1.33 13.47 -8.47
N LEU A 60 2.36 13.09 -7.71
CA LEU A 60 3.72 13.61 -7.93
C LEU A 60 4.42 13.00 -9.15
N SER A 61 3.97 11.85 -9.64
CA SER A 61 4.58 11.16 -10.78
C SER A 61 4.21 11.76 -12.15
N ASP A 62 2.97 12.24 -12.31
CA ASP A 62 2.43 12.71 -13.60
C ASP A 62 1.75 14.07 -13.51
N ASN A 63 1.76 14.72 -12.34
CA ASN A 63 1.11 15.99 -12.06
C ASN A 63 -0.42 16.00 -12.28
N SER A 64 -1.07 14.86 -12.38
CA SER A 64 -2.52 14.78 -12.44
C SER A 64 -3.17 15.20 -11.11
N ILE A 65 -4.42 15.69 -11.18
CA ILE A 65 -5.16 16.13 -10.00
C ILE A 65 -6.32 15.18 -9.76
N ILE A 66 -6.41 14.66 -8.53
CA ILE A 66 -7.48 13.80 -8.07
C ILE A 66 -8.30 14.55 -7.02
N PHE A 67 -9.63 14.56 -7.17
CA PHE A 67 -10.54 15.11 -6.17
C PHE A 67 -11.17 14.00 -5.37
N VAL A 68 -11.01 14.04 -4.05
CA VAL A 68 -11.54 13.03 -3.14
C VAL A 68 -12.41 13.72 -2.08
N PRO A 69 -13.69 13.33 -1.93
CA PRO A 69 -14.51 13.82 -0.83
C PRO A 69 -13.81 13.53 0.51
N THR A 70 -13.76 14.52 1.41
CA THR A 70 -13.06 14.37 2.71
C THR A 70 -13.60 13.20 3.51
N ALA A 71 -14.91 12.97 3.46
CA ALA A 71 -15.58 11.84 4.13
C ALA A 71 -15.16 10.46 3.60
N ASN A 72 -14.60 10.39 2.38
CA ASN A 72 -14.22 9.14 1.72
C ASN A 72 -12.71 8.88 1.74
N ALA A 73 -11.90 9.81 2.21
CA ALA A 73 -10.44 9.69 2.17
C ALA A 73 -9.92 8.40 2.82
N GLU A 74 -10.43 8.07 4.00
CA GLU A 74 -10.07 6.85 4.71
C GLU A 74 -10.59 5.58 4.00
N SER A 75 -11.83 5.59 3.50
CA SER A 75 -12.42 4.45 2.80
C SER A 75 -11.74 4.14 1.47
N VAL A 76 -11.16 5.15 0.83
CA VAL A 76 -10.33 5.01 -0.39
C VAL A 76 -8.95 4.43 -0.05
N GLY A 77 -8.53 4.47 1.22
CA GLY A 77 -7.23 3.97 1.68
C GLY A 77 -6.10 5.00 1.57
N ILE A 78 -6.44 6.29 1.51
CA ILE A 78 -5.44 7.36 1.58
C ILE A 78 -4.82 7.34 2.99
N ARG A 79 -3.50 7.44 3.07
CA ARG A 79 -2.76 7.49 4.33
C ARG A 79 -1.56 8.43 4.24
N PRO A 80 -1.02 8.91 5.35
CA PRO A 80 0.29 9.55 5.34
C PRO A 80 1.35 8.62 4.75
N ILE A 81 2.39 9.17 4.13
CA ILE A 81 3.55 8.38 3.68
C ILE A 81 4.26 7.79 4.90
N ILE A 82 5.02 6.72 4.68
CA ILE A 82 5.80 6.08 5.73
C ILE A 82 6.87 7.02 6.28
N SER A 83 7.16 6.90 7.58
CA SER A 83 8.25 7.61 8.23
C SER A 83 9.61 7.01 7.85
N SER A 84 10.71 7.74 8.12
CA SER A 84 12.08 7.25 7.91
C SER A 84 12.37 5.94 8.67
N ILE A 85 11.79 5.77 9.86
CA ILE A 85 11.92 4.52 10.62
C ILE A 85 11.19 3.38 9.89
N GLN A 86 9.99 3.62 9.40
CA GLN A 86 9.23 2.63 8.62
C GLN A 86 9.90 2.33 7.27
N CYS A 87 10.57 3.31 6.66
CA CYS A 87 11.41 3.07 5.48
C CYS A 87 12.51 2.04 5.76
N GLN A 88 13.21 2.16 6.90
CA GLN A 88 14.22 1.18 7.27
C GLN A 88 13.62 -0.21 7.45
N VAL A 89 12.48 -0.32 8.13
CA VAL A 89 11.74 -1.59 8.28
C VAL A 89 11.33 -2.17 6.91
N LEU A 90 10.92 -1.32 5.97
CA LEU A 90 10.57 -1.74 4.62
C LEU A 90 11.79 -2.26 3.85
N ILE A 91 12.93 -1.57 3.94
CA ILE A 91 14.20 -1.98 3.33
C ILE A 91 14.64 -3.34 3.89
N ASP A 92 14.57 -3.53 5.21
CA ASP A 92 14.89 -4.80 5.85
C ASP A 92 13.95 -5.91 5.36
N LYS A 93 12.63 -5.62 5.25
CA LYS A 93 11.63 -6.58 4.75
C LYS A 93 11.88 -6.99 3.30
N LEU A 94 12.41 -6.11 2.46
CA LEU A 94 12.73 -6.42 1.06
C LEU A 94 13.80 -7.53 0.94
N SER A 95 14.69 -7.68 1.93
CA SER A 95 15.73 -8.71 1.96
C SER A 95 15.36 -9.98 2.71
N THR A 96 14.17 -10.06 3.32
CA THR A 96 13.70 -11.24 4.07
C THR A 96 12.99 -12.25 3.17
N ASP A 97 12.95 -13.51 3.59
CA ASP A 97 12.14 -14.55 2.96
C ASP A 97 10.64 -14.16 2.92
N PHE A 98 9.86 -14.85 2.11
CA PHE A 98 8.43 -14.57 1.89
C PHE A 98 7.61 -15.87 1.89
N ALA A 99 6.30 -15.74 2.08
CA ALA A 99 5.38 -16.87 2.10
C ALA A 99 5.25 -17.54 0.72
N ALA A 100 4.91 -18.82 0.71
CA ALA A 100 4.70 -19.60 -0.51
C ALA A 100 3.75 -18.92 -1.51
N ILE A 101 4.05 -19.10 -2.78
CA ILE A 101 3.30 -18.49 -3.89
C ILE A 101 2.21 -19.47 -4.33
N SER A 102 0.98 -18.99 -4.51
CA SER A 102 -0.12 -19.82 -5.02
C SER A 102 0.19 -20.33 -6.44
N CYS A 103 0.00 -21.63 -6.66
CA CYS A 103 0.18 -22.24 -7.99
C CYS A 103 -0.90 -21.79 -8.98
N ASP A 104 -2.13 -21.52 -8.51
CA ASP A 104 -3.22 -21.05 -9.38
C ASP A 104 -3.01 -19.58 -9.79
N TRP A 105 -2.83 -19.37 -11.09
CA TRP A 105 -2.56 -18.05 -11.65
C TRP A 105 -3.69 -17.03 -11.44
N LYS A 106 -4.97 -17.49 -11.41
CA LYS A 106 -6.12 -16.60 -11.21
C LYS A 106 -6.15 -16.08 -9.78
N THR A 107 -5.99 -16.98 -8.82
CA THR A 107 -5.93 -16.65 -7.38
C THR A 107 -4.75 -15.73 -7.11
N ARG A 108 -3.56 -16.06 -7.62
CA ARG A 108 -2.35 -15.24 -7.48
C ARG A 108 -2.51 -13.84 -8.07
N SER A 109 -3.05 -13.72 -9.29
CA SER A 109 -3.25 -12.43 -9.95
C SER A 109 -4.26 -11.55 -9.21
N ARG A 110 -5.30 -12.15 -8.62
CA ARG A 110 -6.27 -11.43 -7.79
C ARG A 110 -5.62 -10.97 -6.48
N GLU A 111 -4.95 -11.87 -5.77
CA GLU A 111 -4.24 -11.54 -4.52
C GLU A 111 -3.25 -10.40 -4.72
N PHE A 112 -2.40 -10.45 -5.74
CA PHE A 112 -1.43 -9.40 -6.03
C PHE A 112 -2.10 -8.07 -6.37
N SER A 113 -3.20 -8.10 -7.12
CA SER A 113 -3.96 -6.89 -7.44
C SER A 113 -4.59 -6.26 -6.19
N GLU A 114 -5.19 -7.08 -5.33
CA GLU A 114 -5.80 -6.64 -4.07
C GLU A 114 -4.74 -6.01 -3.13
N LYS A 115 -3.57 -6.66 -2.99
CA LYS A 115 -2.44 -6.16 -2.20
C LYS A 115 -1.94 -4.80 -2.71
N LEU A 116 -1.78 -4.62 -4.02
CA LEU A 116 -1.35 -3.34 -4.59
C LEU A 116 -2.45 -2.26 -4.53
N GLN A 117 -3.71 -2.64 -4.40
CA GLN A 117 -4.83 -1.72 -4.23
C GLN A 117 -5.08 -1.34 -2.77
N SER A 118 -4.58 -2.09 -1.81
CA SER A 118 -4.72 -1.78 -0.39
C SER A 118 -4.05 -0.46 0.02
N GLY A 119 -3.06 -0.03 -0.76
CA GLY A 119 -2.24 1.15 -0.45
C GLY A 119 -1.12 0.86 0.56
N ASP A 120 -0.99 -0.36 1.05
CA ASP A 120 0.10 -0.74 1.97
C ASP A 120 1.38 -1.06 1.19
N VAL A 121 2.43 -0.25 1.41
CA VAL A 121 3.73 -0.44 0.77
C VAL A 121 4.43 -1.73 1.20
N PHE A 122 4.14 -2.25 2.40
CA PHE A 122 4.66 -3.53 2.86
C PHE A 122 4.05 -4.71 2.12
N GLU A 123 2.78 -4.60 1.72
CA GLU A 123 2.13 -5.56 0.83
C GLU A 123 2.69 -5.46 -0.59
N ALA A 124 2.99 -4.26 -1.06
CA ALA A 124 3.67 -4.06 -2.35
C ALA A 124 5.07 -4.72 -2.37
N ALA A 125 5.82 -4.66 -1.26
CA ALA A 125 7.11 -5.35 -1.12
C ALA A 125 6.97 -6.89 -1.21
N ASP A 126 5.93 -7.46 -0.61
CA ASP A 126 5.64 -8.89 -0.70
C ASP A 126 5.34 -9.30 -2.16
N VAL A 127 4.50 -8.53 -2.86
CA VAL A 127 4.18 -8.74 -4.27
C VAL A 127 5.43 -8.63 -5.15
N LEU A 128 6.29 -7.63 -4.89
CA LEU A 128 7.54 -7.44 -5.63
C LEU A 128 8.45 -8.66 -5.53
N LYS A 129 8.70 -9.17 -4.32
CA LYS A 129 9.54 -10.35 -4.09
C LYS A 129 8.99 -11.59 -4.81
N LYS A 130 7.71 -11.86 -4.64
CA LYS A 130 7.02 -13.01 -5.25
C LYS A 130 7.05 -12.98 -6.77
N LEU A 131 6.83 -11.80 -7.38
CA LEU A 131 6.88 -11.65 -8.83
C LEU A 131 8.30 -11.73 -9.40
N THR A 132 9.29 -11.20 -8.69
CA THR A 132 10.70 -11.36 -9.09
C THR A 132 11.09 -12.84 -9.07
N PHE A 133 10.77 -13.55 -8.00
CA PHE A 133 11.03 -14.99 -7.88
C PHE A 133 10.36 -15.79 -9.01
N LEU A 134 9.08 -15.53 -9.31
CA LEU A 134 8.40 -16.15 -10.44
C LEU A 134 9.06 -15.83 -11.79
N GLY A 135 9.63 -14.64 -11.92
CA GLY A 135 10.36 -14.23 -13.12
C GLY A 135 11.66 -15.03 -13.37
N HIS A 136 12.28 -15.56 -12.30
CA HIS A 136 13.42 -16.48 -12.43
C HIS A 136 12.99 -17.88 -12.88
N GLU A 137 11.82 -18.35 -12.42
CA GLU A 137 11.35 -19.67 -12.77
C GLU A 137 10.74 -19.75 -14.18
N LYS A 138 10.07 -18.70 -14.62
CA LYS A 138 9.37 -18.64 -15.90
C LYS A 138 9.23 -17.21 -16.41
N LYS A 139 9.01 -17.08 -17.73
CA LYS A 139 8.66 -15.79 -18.30
C LYS A 139 7.32 -15.29 -17.72
N LEU A 140 7.34 -14.10 -17.13
CA LEU A 140 6.14 -13.45 -16.62
C LEU A 140 5.18 -13.10 -17.77
N SER A 141 3.88 -13.28 -17.54
CA SER A 141 2.84 -12.76 -18.42
C SER A 141 2.84 -11.23 -18.42
N PHE A 142 2.24 -10.61 -19.44
CA PHE A 142 2.12 -9.15 -19.52
C PHE A 142 1.48 -8.55 -18.24
N ARG A 143 0.45 -9.20 -17.70
CA ARG A 143 -0.22 -8.76 -16.48
C ARG A 143 0.71 -8.85 -15.26
N GLU A 144 1.47 -9.94 -15.11
CA GLU A 144 2.44 -10.10 -14.02
C GLU A 144 3.56 -9.05 -14.11
N GLN A 145 4.05 -8.75 -15.33
CA GLN A 145 5.02 -7.68 -15.56
C GLN A 145 4.46 -6.31 -15.16
N THR A 146 3.20 -6.01 -15.52
CA THR A 146 2.55 -4.76 -15.13
C THR A 146 2.42 -4.64 -13.60
N LEU A 147 2.08 -5.73 -12.91
CA LEU A 147 2.01 -5.74 -11.44
C LEU A 147 3.40 -5.59 -10.79
N LEU A 148 4.44 -6.20 -11.38
CA LEU A 148 5.83 -6.06 -10.94
C LEU A 148 6.29 -4.61 -11.00
N GLU A 149 6.12 -3.97 -12.17
CA GLU A 149 6.51 -2.55 -12.35
C GLU A 149 5.70 -1.63 -11.43
N LYS A 150 4.42 -1.94 -11.23
CA LYS A 150 3.59 -1.18 -10.29
C LYS A 150 4.06 -1.30 -8.85
N ALA A 151 4.43 -2.51 -8.40
CA ALA A 151 4.99 -2.72 -7.07
C ALA A 151 6.29 -1.95 -6.88
N LYS A 152 7.22 -2.01 -7.85
CA LYS A 152 8.45 -1.22 -7.86
C LYS A 152 8.16 0.27 -7.75
N PHE A 153 7.27 0.79 -8.58
CA PHE A 153 6.89 2.20 -8.60
C PHE A 153 6.36 2.68 -7.24
N LEU A 154 5.44 1.94 -6.62
CA LEU A 154 4.85 2.32 -5.33
C LEU A 154 5.90 2.40 -4.23
N ILE A 155 6.80 1.42 -4.16
CA ILE A 155 7.88 1.37 -3.16
C ILE A 155 8.86 2.53 -3.36
N ILE A 156 9.37 2.71 -4.58
CA ILE A 156 10.33 3.76 -4.92
C ILE A 156 9.72 5.14 -4.67
N SER A 157 8.51 5.37 -5.16
CA SER A 157 7.81 6.65 -4.97
C SER A 157 7.69 7.01 -3.49
N GLU A 158 7.37 6.06 -2.62
CA GLU A 158 7.16 6.34 -1.21
C GLU A 158 8.48 6.57 -0.46
N ILE A 159 9.51 5.75 -0.68
CA ILE A 159 10.83 5.91 -0.04
C ILE A 159 11.49 7.22 -0.47
N THR A 160 11.47 7.55 -1.77
CA THR A 160 12.03 8.81 -2.29
C THR A 160 11.33 10.02 -1.68
N ASN A 161 10.01 9.97 -1.56
CA ASN A 161 9.24 11.07 -0.98
C ASN A 161 9.30 11.16 0.55
N ALA A 162 9.81 10.14 1.23
CA ALA A 162 10.13 10.17 2.65
C ALA A 162 11.51 10.78 2.95
N ASP A 163 12.19 11.34 1.93
CA ASP A 163 13.50 12.00 2.00
C ASP A 163 14.62 11.09 2.56
N VAL A 164 14.55 9.78 2.30
CA VAL A 164 15.51 8.79 2.83
C VAL A 164 16.61 8.47 1.83
N ALA A 165 16.33 8.47 0.52
CA ALA A 165 17.29 8.12 -0.52
C ALA A 165 16.97 8.77 -1.87
N ASP A 166 17.99 8.95 -2.70
CA ASP A 166 17.84 9.39 -4.10
C ASP A 166 17.33 8.24 -4.98
N GLU A 167 16.52 8.56 -5.98
CA GLU A 167 15.83 7.56 -6.82
C GLU A 167 16.78 6.62 -7.57
N ASP A 168 17.87 7.15 -8.13
CA ASP A 168 18.79 6.38 -8.99
C ASP A 168 19.52 5.26 -8.22
N GLY A 169 20.03 5.55 -7.02
CA GLY A 169 20.67 4.56 -6.16
C GLY A 169 19.68 3.58 -5.55
N LEU A 170 18.48 4.06 -5.21
CA LEU A 170 17.44 3.28 -4.56
C LEU A 170 16.93 2.13 -5.44
N ARG A 171 16.74 2.35 -6.73
CA ARG A 171 16.27 1.31 -7.67
C ARG A 171 17.20 0.10 -7.67
N SER A 172 18.50 0.32 -7.83
CA SER A 172 19.51 -0.74 -7.84
C SER A 172 19.59 -1.46 -6.49
N GLU A 173 19.45 -0.73 -5.39
CA GLU A 173 19.48 -1.30 -4.05
C GLU A 173 18.24 -2.17 -3.79
N ILE A 174 17.04 -1.74 -4.19
CA ILE A 174 15.82 -2.55 -4.08
C ILE A 174 15.96 -3.85 -4.88
N GLU A 175 16.47 -3.79 -6.10
CA GLU A 175 16.69 -4.98 -6.93
C GLU A 175 17.66 -5.96 -6.25
N ARG A 176 18.78 -5.48 -5.73
CA ARG A 176 19.74 -6.29 -4.98
C ARG A 176 19.12 -6.96 -3.73
N LEU A 177 18.32 -6.22 -2.96
CA LEU A 177 17.68 -6.74 -1.76
C LEU A 177 16.63 -7.81 -2.09
N VAL A 178 15.86 -7.61 -3.13
CA VAL A 178 14.86 -8.57 -3.58
C VAL A 178 15.52 -9.85 -4.11
N GLU A 179 16.65 -9.75 -4.84
CA GLU A 179 17.42 -10.92 -5.23
C GLU A 179 17.91 -11.72 -4.02
N CYS A 180 18.44 -11.05 -3.00
CA CYS A 180 18.82 -11.69 -1.75
C CYS A 180 17.63 -12.41 -1.06
N ALA A 181 16.41 -11.85 -1.12
CA ALA A 181 15.21 -12.52 -0.61
C ALA A 181 14.85 -13.77 -1.43
N CYS A 182 14.99 -13.71 -2.76
CA CYS A 182 14.76 -14.87 -3.63
C CYS A 182 15.75 -16.00 -3.34
N GLU A 183 17.04 -15.70 -3.14
CA GLU A 183 18.04 -16.69 -2.73
C GLU A 183 17.71 -17.34 -1.39
N LYS A 184 17.30 -16.54 -0.39
CA LYS A 184 16.86 -17.06 0.92
C LYS A 184 15.65 -17.96 0.78
N HIS A 185 14.69 -17.60 -0.05
CA HIS A 185 13.49 -18.41 -0.31
C HIS A 185 13.84 -19.78 -0.89
N LEU A 186 14.74 -19.83 -1.86
CA LEU A 186 15.25 -21.09 -2.44
C LEU A 186 15.92 -21.98 -1.40
N LEU A 187 16.72 -21.38 -0.50
CA LEU A 187 17.40 -22.13 0.57
C LEU A 187 16.43 -22.68 1.61
N SER A 188 15.36 -21.94 1.90
CA SER A 188 14.33 -22.34 2.88
C SER A 188 13.36 -23.39 2.33
N HIS A 189 13.18 -23.45 1.00
CA HIS A 189 12.21 -24.31 0.32
C HIS A 189 12.83 -25.06 -0.85
N PRO A 190 13.75 -26.01 -0.62
CA PRO A 190 14.47 -26.71 -1.70
C PRO A 190 13.57 -27.53 -2.62
N ASP A 191 12.37 -27.91 -2.15
CA ASP A 191 11.40 -28.71 -2.94
C ASP A 191 10.72 -27.94 -4.06
N VAL A 192 10.79 -26.61 -4.07
CA VAL A 192 10.16 -25.77 -5.12
C VAL A 192 10.87 -25.96 -6.48
N MET A 193 12.18 -26.25 -6.49
CA MET A 193 12.93 -26.48 -7.72
C MET A 193 12.62 -27.82 -8.43
N THR A 194 12.08 -28.81 -7.72
CA THR A 194 11.78 -30.13 -8.31
C THR A 194 10.48 -30.17 -9.08
N ALA A 195 9.58 -29.21 -8.88
CA ALA A 195 8.26 -29.14 -9.57
C ALA A 195 8.31 -28.49 -10.98
N ALA A 196 9.42 -27.84 -11.33
CA ALA A 196 9.55 -27.11 -12.62
C ALA A 196 10.15 -27.97 -13.76
N VAL A 197 10.47 -29.25 -13.54
CA VAL A 197 11.15 -30.14 -14.51
C VAL A 197 10.22 -31.21 -15.12
N HIS A 198 8.91 -31.06 -14.98
CA HIS A 198 7.95 -31.98 -15.65
C HIS A 198 6.92 -31.25 -16.48
#